data_dbdbdd8d1a962f15551feb29f6532309
#
_entry.id   dbdbdd8d1a962f15551feb29f6532309
#
_cell.length_a   1.000
_cell.length_b   1.000
_cell.length_c   1.000
_cell.angle_alpha   90.00
_cell.angle_beta   90.00
_cell.angle_gamma   90.00
#
_symmetry.space_group_name_H-M   'P 1'
#
loop_
_entity.id
_entity.type
_entity.pdbx_description
1 polymer ?
#
loop_
_entity_poly.entity_id
_entity_poly.type
_entity_poly.pdbx_seq_one_letter_code
_entity_poly.pdbx_strand_id
1 'polypeptide(L)'
;MAALEKDLGEDKAQRPLRCLVVDDEAVNRLVLAAMLRGQGFEIIEAEDGERGCEICRTQVPDLIFMDIMMPAMDGFEATSRIKEMLGDVFVPVIFLTAISDEVQLRRCIEVGGNDFLTKPYSRMLLQAKIDAAMRVRAMHLDLARQRDELASYRKRKQRDLEVAKRILDNVGTREDLALPNIRYLLQPMELLNGDIILAAPRPTGEQCFLVGDFTGHGLPAAIGAMTVHGVFISMVNKGFALDEIVN
;
A
#
# COMPACT_ATOMS: atom_id res chain seq x y z
N MET A 1 17.52 -6.95 -2.35
CA MET A 1 16.27 -6.73 -1.61
C MET A 1 16.54 -6.18 -0.20
N ALA A 2 17.14 -6.90 0.72
CA ALA A 2 17.35 -6.43 2.11
C ALA A 2 18.20 -5.14 2.28
N ALA A 3 19.12 -4.82 1.35
CA ALA A 3 19.90 -3.58 1.39
C ALA A 3 19.10 -2.35 0.92
N LEU A 4 18.16 -2.56 0.00
CA LEU A 4 17.25 -1.52 -0.50
C LEU A 4 16.18 -1.14 0.54
N GLU A 5 15.69 -2.11 1.34
CA GLU A 5 14.71 -1.84 2.40
C GLU A 5 15.31 -1.04 3.58
N LYS A 6 16.61 -1.20 3.84
CA LYS A 6 17.30 -0.51 4.93
C LYS A 6 17.56 0.97 4.64
N ASP A 7 17.74 1.35 3.37
CA ASP A 7 17.92 2.76 2.94
C ASP A 7 16.59 3.52 2.79
N LEU A 8 15.45 2.80 2.83
CA LEU A 8 14.10 3.37 2.70
C LEU A 8 13.44 3.71 4.05
N GLY A 9 13.98 3.24 5.20
CA GLY A 9 13.24 3.14 6.48
C GLY A 9 13.48 4.20 7.55
N GLU A 10 14.67 4.76 7.74
CA GLU A 10 14.95 5.50 9.00
C GLU A 10 15.87 6.70 8.84
N ASP A 11 15.81 7.62 8.03
CA ASP A 11 16.53 8.92 8.18
C ASP A 11 16.42 9.87 6.97
N LYS A 12 15.37 9.76 6.14
CA LYS A 12 15.24 10.64 4.97
C LYS A 12 14.99 12.12 5.31
N ALA A 13 14.65 12.43 6.56
CA ALA A 13 14.33 13.80 6.97
C ALA A 13 15.59 14.67 7.25
N GLN A 14 16.81 14.08 7.32
CA GLN A 14 18.02 14.79 7.74
C GLN A 14 19.19 14.72 6.75
N ARG A 15 19.15 13.83 5.72
CA ARG A 15 20.22 13.78 4.73
C ARG A 15 19.99 14.73 3.56
N PRO A 16 21.03 15.29 2.94
CA PRO A 16 20.89 16.02 1.68
C PRO A 16 20.32 15.13 0.58
N LEU A 17 19.54 15.73 -0.33
CA LEU A 17 19.00 15.03 -1.49
C LEU A 17 20.12 14.63 -2.44
N ARG A 18 20.14 13.36 -2.85
CA ARG A 18 21.14 12.80 -3.76
C ARG A 18 20.70 12.89 -5.21
N CYS A 19 21.52 13.47 -6.06
CA CYS A 19 21.29 13.57 -7.49
C CYS A 19 22.36 12.79 -8.26
N LEU A 20 21.93 11.81 -9.06
CA LEU A 20 22.81 11.09 -9.97
C LEU A 20 22.90 11.82 -11.31
N VAL A 21 24.10 12.10 -11.78
CA VAL A 21 24.40 12.69 -13.08
C VAL A 21 25.14 11.66 -13.94
N VAL A 22 24.51 11.23 -15.03
CA VAL A 22 25.05 10.26 -15.98
C VAL A 22 25.27 10.94 -17.33
N ASP A 23 26.51 11.06 -17.76
CA ASP A 23 26.91 11.67 -19.04
C ASP A 23 28.34 11.18 -19.35
N ASP A 24 28.67 10.80 -20.57
CA ASP A 24 30.00 10.29 -20.90
C ASP A 24 31.06 11.40 -20.94
N GLU A 25 30.65 12.64 -21.19
CA GLU A 25 31.55 13.79 -21.20
C GLU A 25 31.80 14.35 -19.81
N ALA A 26 33.04 14.28 -19.30
CA ALA A 26 33.43 14.80 -18.00
C ALA A 26 33.13 16.30 -17.80
N VAL A 27 33.24 17.09 -18.87
CA VAL A 27 32.96 18.53 -18.81
C VAL A 27 31.47 18.79 -18.55
N ASN A 28 30.59 18.05 -19.20
CA ASN A 28 29.13 18.16 -19.00
C ASN A 28 28.75 17.78 -17.58
N ARG A 29 29.30 16.65 -17.06
CA ARG A 29 29.10 16.25 -15.65
C ARG A 29 29.54 17.35 -14.68
N LEU A 30 30.74 17.90 -14.88
CA LEU A 30 31.28 18.94 -14.00
C LEU A 30 30.40 20.19 -13.96
N VAL A 31 29.95 20.67 -15.15
CA VAL A 31 29.09 21.87 -15.27
C VAL A 31 27.75 21.64 -14.58
N LEU A 32 27.11 20.52 -14.86
CA LEU A 32 25.79 20.21 -14.27
C LEU A 32 25.92 19.98 -12.76
N ALA A 33 26.92 19.23 -12.32
CA ALA A 33 27.20 19.01 -10.90
C ALA A 33 27.42 20.31 -10.13
N ALA A 34 28.15 21.28 -10.69
CA ALA A 34 28.36 22.58 -10.06
C ALA A 34 27.02 23.36 -9.90
N MET A 35 26.16 23.31 -10.90
CA MET A 35 24.84 23.95 -10.83
C MET A 35 23.96 23.30 -9.76
N LEU A 36 23.95 21.97 -9.67
CA LEU A 36 23.14 21.18 -8.74
C LEU A 36 23.63 21.30 -7.28
N ARG A 37 24.94 21.31 -7.05
CA ARG A 37 25.53 21.55 -5.71
C ARG A 37 25.09 22.91 -5.17
N GLY A 38 24.98 23.91 -6.04
CA GLY A 38 24.45 25.23 -5.68
C GLY A 38 22.98 25.23 -5.24
N GLN A 39 22.27 24.15 -5.45
CA GLN A 39 20.87 23.94 -5.04
C GLN A 39 20.75 22.98 -3.83
N GLY A 40 21.85 22.56 -3.24
CA GLY A 40 21.88 21.74 -2.04
C GLY A 40 21.83 20.23 -2.28
N PHE A 41 22.05 19.77 -3.52
CA PHE A 41 22.15 18.35 -3.81
C PHE A 41 23.55 17.79 -3.50
N GLU A 42 23.58 16.59 -2.94
CA GLU A 42 24.74 15.70 -2.96
C GLU A 42 24.82 15.03 -4.34
N ILE A 43 25.93 15.20 -5.05
CA ILE A 43 26.05 14.74 -6.42
C ILE A 43 26.82 13.44 -6.49
N ILE A 44 26.24 12.46 -7.17
CA ILE A 44 26.85 11.21 -7.55
C ILE A 44 27.03 11.25 -9.07
N GLU A 45 28.23 10.94 -9.56
CA GLU A 45 28.55 11.02 -10.98
C GLU A 45 28.76 9.61 -11.55
N ALA A 46 28.27 9.38 -12.76
CA ALA A 46 28.54 8.18 -13.55
C ALA A 46 28.96 8.57 -14.96
N GLU A 47 29.94 7.88 -15.50
CA GLU A 47 30.51 8.15 -16.83
C GLU A 47 29.82 7.40 -17.97
N ASP A 48 28.94 6.46 -17.65
CA ASP A 48 28.14 5.69 -18.61
C ASP A 48 26.88 5.11 -17.98
N GLY A 49 26.03 4.50 -18.81
CA GLY A 49 24.75 3.91 -18.38
C GLY A 49 24.92 2.72 -17.44
N GLU A 50 25.97 1.88 -17.62
CA GLU A 50 26.23 0.71 -16.77
C GLU A 50 26.56 1.15 -15.35
N ARG A 51 27.47 2.11 -15.23
CA ARG A 51 27.83 2.70 -13.94
C ARG A 51 26.65 3.38 -13.26
N GLY A 52 25.79 4.06 -14.03
CA GLY A 52 24.53 4.63 -13.54
C GLY A 52 23.60 3.56 -12.93
N CYS A 53 23.44 2.42 -13.60
CA CYS A 53 22.67 1.28 -13.09
C CYS A 53 23.26 0.68 -11.82
N GLU A 54 24.59 0.50 -11.73
CA GLU A 54 25.26 -0.02 -10.54
C GLU A 54 25.05 0.89 -9.31
N ILE A 55 25.17 2.20 -9.51
CA ILE A 55 24.93 3.19 -8.47
C ILE A 55 23.50 3.10 -7.97
N CYS A 56 22.53 3.07 -8.87
CA CYS A 56 21.10 2.95 -8.49
C CYS A 56 20.79 1.67 -7.71
N ARG A 57 21.53 0.58 -7.94
CA ARG A 57 21.38 -0.68 -7.21
C ARG A 57 21.87 -0.60 -5.75
N THR A 58 22.90 0.21 -5.49
CA THR A 58 23.55 0.31 -4.16
C THR A 58 23.12 1.55 -3.39
N GLN A 59 22.82 2.65 -4.10
CA GLN A 59 22.48 3.94 -3.53
C GLN A 59 21.35 4.56 -4.35
N VAL A 60 20.10 4.40 -3.93
CA VAL A 60 18.95 4.98 -4.64
C VAL A 60 19.04 6.51 -4.60
N PRO A 61 19.19 7.19 -5.76
CA PRO A 61 19.18 8.65 -5.80
C PRO A 61 17.77 9.22 -5.65
N ASP A 62 17.69 10.51 -5.36
CA ASP A 62 16.41 11.23 -5.27
C ASP A 62 16.00 11.85 -6.61
N LEU A 63 16.96 12.03 -7.53
CA LEU A 63 16.79 12.56 -8.88
C LEU A 63 17.90 12.03 -9.78
N ILE A 64 17.61 11.76 -11.06
CA ILE A 64 18.59 11.34 -12.06
C ILE A 64 18.56 12.32 -13.21
N PHE A 65 19.74 12.80 -13.62
CA PHE A 65 19.97 13.40 -14.92
C PHE A 65 20.72 12.38 -15.79
N MET A 66 20.17 12.05 -16.97
CA MET A 66 20.64 10.99 -17.83
C MET A 66 20.90 11.52 -19.23
N ASP A 67 22.14 11.49 -19.68
CA ASP A 67 22.42 11.76 -21.09
C ASP A 67 21.82 10.67 -21.97
N ILE A 68 21.26 11.06 -23.11
CA ILE A 68 20.69 10.13 -24.08
C ILE A 68 21.79 9.41 -24.85
N MET A 69 22.80 10.18 -25.30
CA MET A 69 23.80 9.71 -26.27
C MET A 69 25.09 9.33 -25.55
N MET A 70 25.19 8.07 -25.12
CA MET A 70 26.39 7.53 -24.49
C MET A 70 26.85 6.26 -25.23
N PRO A 71 28.17 5.97 -25.24
CA PRO A 71 28.68 4.74 -25.82
C PRO A 71 28.25 3.51 -25.01
N ALA A 72 28.23 2.35 -25.65
CA ALA A 72 27.86 1.04 -25.11
C ALA A 72 26.39 0.92 -24.66
N MET A 73 25.94 1.65 -23.66
CA MET A 73 24.56 1.69 -23.18
C MET A 73 24.02 3.12 -23.28
N ASP A 74 23.02 3.33 -24.12
CA ASP A 74 22.35 4.63 -24.25
C ASP A 74 21.50 4.97 -23.01
N GLY A 75 21.14 6.25 -22.84
CA GLY A 75 20.36 6.69 -21.69
C GLY A 75 18.95 6.11 -21.63
N PHE A 76 18.39 5.70 -22.76
CA PHE A 76 17.08 5.06 -22.80
C PHE A 76 17.14 3.65 -22.21
N GLU A 77 18.12 2.87 -22.62
CA GLU A 77 18.35 1.52 -22.10
C GLU A 77 18.70 1.56 -20.62
N ALA A 78 19.60 2.48 -20.22
CA ALA A 78 19.95 2.68 -18.81
C ALA A 78 18.72 3.04 -17.96
N THR A 79 17.87 3.97 -18.45
CA THR A 79 16.64 4.35 -17.74
C THR A 79 15.67 3.19 -17.62
N SER A 80 15.44 2.43 -18.68
CA SER A 80 14.57 1.26 -18.65
C SER A 80 15.02 0.24 -17.60
N ARG A 81 16.32 -0.10 -17.58
CA ARG A 81 16.91 -1.02 -16.60
C ARG A 81 16.80 -0.49 -15.15
N ILE A 82 17.04 0.80 -14.96
CA ILE A 82 16.90 1.44 -13.64
C ILE A 82 15.45 1.37 -13.16
N LYS A 83 14.48 1.71 -14.01
CA LYS A 83 13.05 1.66 -13.65
C LYS A 83 12.57 0.25 -13.33
N GLU A 84 12.99 -0.74 -14.11
CA GLU A 84 12.68 -2.15 -13.84
C GLU A 84 13.28 -2.61 -12.49
N MET A 85 14.52 -2.26 -12.22
CA MET A 85 15.23 -2.62 -10.97
C MET A 85 14.62 -1.95 -9.74
N LEU A 86 14.19 -0.70 -9.85
CA LEU A 86 13.60 0.06 -8.74
C LEU A 86 12.14 -0.32 -8.45
N GLY A 87 11.43 -0.91 -9.41
CA GLY A 87 10.04 -1.34 -9.26
C GLY A 87 9.13 -0.19 -8.81
N ASP A 88 8.53 -0.34 -7.64
CA ASP A 88 7.60 0.65 -7.06
C ASP A 88 8.30 1.92 -6.51
N VAL A 89 9.63 1.94 -6.44
CA VAL A 89 10.37 3.11 -5.93
C VAL A 89 10.43 4.19 -7.01
N PHE A 90 9.73 5.29 -6.78
CA PHE A 90 9.71 6.40 -7.73
C PHE A 90 10.95 7.28 -7.59
N VAL A 91 11.76 7.32 -8.65
CA VAL A 91 12.89 8.22 -8.82
C VAL A 91 12.70 8.96 -10.15
N PRO A 92 12.56 10.28 -10.17
CA PRO A 92 12.41 11.03 -11.42
C PRO A 92 13.71 10.99 -12.23
N VAL A 93 13.56 10.86 -13.56
CA VAL A 93 14.64 10.91 -14.54
C VAL A 93 14.40 12.06 -15.50
N ILE A 94 15.37 12.97 -15.59
CA ILE A 94 15.40 14.08 -16.55
C ILE A 94 16.47 13.76 -17.59
N PHE A 95 16.07 13.59 -18.84
CA PHE A 95 17.00 13.33 -19.94
C PHE A 95 17.76 14.59 -20.33
N LEU A 96 19.04 14.45 -20.62
CA LEU A 96 19.91 15.49 -21.18
C LEU A 96 20.02 15.23 -22.70
N THR A 97 19.72 16.22 -23.51
CA THR A 97 19.73 16.05 -24.96
C THR A 97 20.31 17.29 -25.66
N ALA A 98 21.02 17.06 -26.75
CA ALA A 98 21.45 18.12 -27.66
C ALA A 98 20.40 18.44 -28.73
N ILE A 99 19.37 17.61 -28.89
CA ILE A 99 18.41 17.62 -29.99
C ILE A 99 16.99 17.78 -29.45
N SER A 100 16.19 18.61 -30.12
CA SER A 100 14.76 18.81 -29.85
C SER A 100 13.87 18.01 -30.84
N ASP A 101 14.26 16.75 -31.19
CA ASP A 101 13.49 15.91 -32.08
C ASP A 101 12.29 15.28 -31.34
N GLU A 102 11.10 15.44 -31.90
CA GLU A 102 9.85 14.89 -31.34
C GLU A 102 9.88 13.38 -31.15
N VAL A 103 10.60 12.64 -32.01
CA VAL A 103 10.73 11.19 -31.92
C VAL A 103 11.50 10.79 -30.67
N GLN A 104 12.61 11.47 -30.36
CA GLN A 104 13.39 11.22 -29.15
C GLN A 104 12.62 11.61 -27.89
N LEU A 105 11.86 12.71 -27.92
CA LEU A 105 11.03 13.13 -26.81
C LEU A 105 9.95 12.09 -26.46
N ARG A 106 9.32 11.50 -27.47
CA ARG A 106 8.36 10.40 -27.26
C ARG A 106 9.04 9.21 -26.60
N ARG A 107 10.22 8.82 -27.09
CA ARG A 107 10.99 7.71 -26.50
C ARG A 107 11.39 7.95 -25.05
N CYS A 108 11.73 9.21 -24.68
CA CYS A 108 11.99 9.57 -23.27
C CYS A 108 10.82 9.18 -22.37
N ILE A 109 9.59 9.45 -22.79
CA ILE A 109 8.38 9.15 -22.00
C ILE A 109 8.13 7.65 -21.97
N GLU A 110 8.25 6.96 -23.11
CA GLU A 110 8.00 5.50 -23.24
C GLU A 110 8.90 4.66 -22.33
N VAL A 111 10.17 5.05 -22.13
CA VAL A 111 11.10 4.34 -21.24
C VAL A 111 10.96 4.75 -19.75
N GLY A 112 10.00 5.61 -19.42
CA GLY A 112 9.73 6.01 -18.04
C GLY A 112 10.49 7.25 -17.57
N GLY A 113 11.06 8.03 -18.48
CA GLY A 113 11.58 9.38 -18.19
C GLY A 113 10.45 10.34 -17.81
N ASN A 114 10.77 11.31 -17.00
CA ASN A 114 9.79 12.26 -16.48
C ASN A 114 9.85 13.60 -17.19
N ASP A 115 11.02 13.99 -17.71
CA ASP A 115 11.22 15.24 -18.42
C ASP A 115 12.54 15.19 -19.25
N PHE A 116 12.85 16.27 -19.94
CA PHE A 116 14.11 16.46 -20.65
C PHE A 116 14.65 17.86 -20.49
N LEU A 117 15.96 18.05 -20.67
CA LEU A 117 16.67 19.32 -20.60
C LEU A 117 17.64 19.40 -21.78
N THR A 118 17.52 20.45 -22.59
CA THR A 118 18.39 20.66 -23.76
C THR A 118 19.72 21.31 -23.37
N LYS A 119 20.81 20.81 -23.95
CA LYS A 119 22.15 21.43 -23.88
C LYS A 119 22.22 22.62 -24.87
N PRO A 120 22.80 23.79 -24.52
CA PRO A 120 23.41 24.14 -23.22
C PRO A 120 22.36 24.47 -22.15
N TYR A 121 22.68 24.17 -20.88
CA TYR A 121 21.73 24.26 -19.76
C TYR A 121 21.45 25.71 -19.37
N SER A 122 20.17 26.09 -19.36
CA SER A 122 19.71 27.32 -18.72
C SER A 122 19.49 27.07 -17.23
N ARG A 123 20.12 27.87 -16.36
CA ARG A 123 19.96 27.75 -14.90
C ARG A 123 18.49 27.86 -14.47
N MET A 124 17.73 28.81 -15.08
CA MET A 124 16.32 28.99 -14.79
C MET A 124 15.49 27.77 -15.19
N LEU A 125 15.73 27.21 -16.37
CA LEU A 125 15.01 26.03 -16.85
C LEU A 125 15.36 24.78 -16.03
N LEU A 126 16.65 24.61 -15.70
CA LEU A 126 17.13 23.54 -14.82
C LEU A 126 16.39 23.58 -13.48
N GLN A 127 16.33 24.75 -12.82
CA GLN A 127 15.63 24.92 -11.55
C GLN A 127 14.15 24.55 -11.67
N ALA A 128 13.46 25.08 -12.68
CA ALA A 128 12.04 24.81 -12.89
C ALA A 128 11.74 23.31 -13.05
N LYS A 129 12.62 22.59 -13.78
CA LYS A 129 12.47 21.15 -13.99
C LYS A 129 12.77 20.34 -12.74
N ILE A 130 13.76 20.73 -11.96
CA ILE A 130 14.03 20.14 -10.65
C ILE A 130 12.84 20.32 -9.72
N ASP A 131 12.30 21.53 -9.60
CA ASP A 131 11.17 21.81 -8.73
C ASP A 131 9.93 20.97 -9.12
N ALA A 132 9.69 20.83 -10.42
CA ALA A 132 8.60 19.98 -10.93
C ALA A 132 8.83 18.50 -10.60
N ALA A 133 10.03 17.98 -10.86
CA ALA A 133 10.39 16.59 -10.61
C ALA A 133 10.31 16.25 -9.12
N MET A 134 10.84 17.12 -8.25
CA MET A 134 10.82 16.91 -6.80
C MET A 134 9.41 17.00 -6.22
N ARG A 135 8.52 17.84 -6.78
CA ARG A 135 7.10 17.89 -6.40
C ARG A 135 6.39 16.58 -6.73
N VAL A 136 6.59 16.04 -7.94
CA VAL A 136 6.02 14.76 -8.34
C VAL A 136 6.54 13.65 -7.43
N ARG A 137 7.84 13.63 -7.12
CA ARG A 137 8.44 12.67 -6.21
C ARG A 137 7.82 12.75 -4.80
N ALA A 138 7.63 13.95 -4.28
CA ALA A 138 7.00 14.13 -2.97
C ALA A 138 5.57 13.58 -2.94
N MET A 139 4.77 13.82 -4.00
CA MET A 139 3.42 13.25 -4.12
C MET A 139 3.43 11.72 -4.18
N HIS A 140 4.37 11.11 -4.90
CA HIS A 140 4.50 9.64 -4.94
C HIS A 140 4.86 9.05 -3.58
N LEU A 141 5.78 9.69 -2.84
CA LEU A 141 6.15 9.26 -1.49
C LEU A 141 4.98 9.36 -0.50
N ASP A 142 4.20 10.43 -0.58
CA ASP A 142 3.02 10.61 0.27
C ASP A 142 1.93 9.57 -0.04
N LEU A 143 1.66 9.35 -1.32
CA LEU A 143 0.72 8.32 -1.76
C LEU A 143 1.14 6.91 -1.31
N ALA A 144 2.43 6.57 -1.41
CA ALA A 144 2.95 5.29 -0.92
C ALA A 144 2.74 5.14 0.59
N ARG A 145 3.03 6.19 1.37
CA ARG A 145 2.78 6.20 2.82
C ARG A 145 1.31 5.98 3.16
N GLN A 146 0.41 6.73 2.53
CA GLN A 146 -1.03 6.59 2.76
C GLN A 146 -1.54 5.20 2.41
N ARG A 147 -1.05 4.60 1.31
CA ARG A 147 -1.36 3.23 0.92
C ARG A 147 -0.95 2.23 2.00
N ASP A 148 0.26 2.36 2.53
CA ASP A 148 0.80 1.45 3.54
C ASP A 148 0.10 1.61 4.90
N GLU A 149 -0.25 2.83 5.29
CA GLU A 149 -1.06 3.12 6.46
C GLU A 149 -2.46 2.50 6.35
N LEU A 150 -3.11 2.66 5.19
CA LEU A 150 -4.42 2.06 4.93
C LEU A 150 -4.36 0.53 4.93
N ALA A 151 -3.33 -0.06 4.35
CA ALA A 151 -3.12 -1.51 4.37
C ALA A 151 -2.94 -2.03 5.80
N SER A 152 -2.14 -1.32 6.61
CA SER A 152 -1.92 -1.63 8.03
C SER A 152 -3.20 -1.53 8.85
N TYR A 153 -3.99 -0.48 8.63
CA TYR A 153 -5.29 -0.27 9.27
C TYR A 153 -6.28 -1.39 8.92
N ARG A 154 -6.39 -1.73 7.62
CA ARG A 154 -7.26 -2.83 7.16
C ARG A 154 -6.88 -4.17 7.79
N LYS A 155 -5.58 -4.48 7.85
CA LYS A 155 -5.07 -5.71 8.47
C LYS A 155 -5.37 -5.78 9.96
N ARG A 156 -5.26 -4.64 10.68
CA ARG A 156 -5.60 -4.58 12.11
C ARG A 156 -7.09 -4.79 12.31
N LYS A 157 -7.93 -4.03 11.56
CA LYS A 157 -9.38 -4.16 11.65
C LYS A 157 -9.86 -5.60 11.38
N GLN A 158 -9.25 -6.26 10.38
CA GLN A 158 -9.57 -7.66 10.07
C GLN A 158 -9.25 -8.60 11.22
N ARG A 159 -8.09 -8.43 11.87
CA ARG A 159 -7.72 -9.22 13.05
C ARG A 159 -8.67 -9.00 14.23
N ASP A 160 -9.07 -7.75 14.47
CA ASP A 160 -10.01 -7.42 15.56
C ASP A 160 -11.36 -8.11 15.33
N LEU A 161 -11.86 -8.11 14.08
CA LEU A 161 -13.07 -8.83 13.71
C LEU A 161 -12.94 -10.35 13.87
N GLU A 162 -11.79 -10.94 13.52
CA GLU A 162 -11.54 -12.38 13.70
C GLU A 162 -11.50 -12.78 15.18
N VAL A 163 -10.91 -11.92 16.05
CA VAL A 163 -10.92 -12.12 17.49
C VAL A 163 -12.35 -12.04 18.04
N ALA A 164 -13.11 -11.02 17.64
CA ALA A 164 -14.50 -10.87 18.04
C ALA A 164 -15.33 -12.08 17.62
N LYS A 165 -15.14 -12.58 16.38
CA LYS A 165 -15.82 -13.78 15.89
C LYS A 165 -15.52 -15.01 16.74
N ARG A 166 -14.26 -15.25 17.10
CA ARG A 166 -13.89 -16.39 17.97
C ARG A 166 -14.55 -16.32 19.34
N ILE A 167 -14.64 -15.11 19.92
CA ILE A 167 -15.33 -14.92 21.20
C ILE A 167 -16.82 -15.25 21.04
N LEU A 168 -17.46 -14.78 19.99
CA LEU A 168 -18.88 -15.01 19.72
C LEU A 168 -19.17 -16.48 19.41
N ASP A 169 -18.32 -17.14 18.62
CA ASP A 169 -18.44 -18.58 18.31
C ASP A 169 -18.33 -19.47 19.57
N ASN A 170 -17.53 -19.04 20.56
CA ASN A 170 -17.38 -19.77 21.83
C ASN A 170 -18.54 -19.56 22.81
N VAL A 171 -19.30 -18.48 22.66
CA VAL A 171 -20.47 -18.18 23.54
C VAL A 171 -21.74 -18.85 23.03
N GLY A 172 -21.87 -18.99 21.69
CA GLY A 172 -22.98 -19.71 21.06
C GLY A 172 -22.64 -21.19 20.93
N THR A 173 -23.03 -22.03 21.89
CA THR A 173 -22.86 -23.46 21.78
C THR A 173 -23.76 -24.05 20.70
N ARG A 174 -23.16 -24.42 19.55
CA ARG A 174 -23.84 -25.14 18.44
C ARG A 174 -24.37 -26.52 18.89
N GLU A 175 -24.00 -26.99 20.10
CA GLU A 175 -24.40 -28.28 20.66
C GLU A 175 -25.90 -28.35 20.94
N ASP A 176 -26.56 -27.23 21.28
CA ASP A 176 -27.98 -27.17 21.56
C ASP A 176 -28.88 -27.39 20.33
N LEU A 177 -28.32 -27.26 19.13
CA LEU A 177 -29.02 -27.47 17.84
C LEU A 177 -28.81 -28.88 17.26
N ALA A 178 -28.03 -29.76 17.93
CA ALA A 178 -27.75 -31.12 17.48
C ALA A 178 -28.91 -32.08 17.74
N LEU A 179 -30.08 -31.78 17.19
CA LEU A 179 -31.27 -32.59 17.29
C LEU A 179 -31.39 -33.54 16.10
N PRO A 180 -31.68 -34.86 16.32
CA PRO A 180 -31.66 -35.87 15.25
C PRO A 180 -32.68 -35.62 14.15
N ASN A 181 -33.74 -34.88 14.44
CA ASN A 181 -34.87 -34.64 13.54
C ASN A 181 -34.88 -33.21 12.93
N ILE A 182 -33.89 -32.36 13.23
CA ILE A 182 -33.85 -30.99 12.76
C ILE A 182 -32.59 -30.78 11.96
N ARG A 183 -32.75 -30.16 10.78
CA ARG A 183 -31.66 -29.68 9.94
C ARG A 183 -31.84 -28.17 9.75
N TYR A 184 -30.77 -27.44 9.95
CA TYR A 184 -30.76 -25.99 9.72
C TYR A 184 -29.62 -25.60 8.80
N LEU A 185 -29.77 -24.47 8.10
CA LEU A 185 -28.74 -23.83 7.30
C LEU A 185 -28.67 -22.38 7.73
N LEU A 186 -27.52 -21.96 8.24
CA LEU A 186 -27.22 -20.58 8.54
C LEU A 186 -26.07 -20.16 7.62
N GLN A 187 -26.34 -19.17 6.77
CA GLN A 187 -25.39 -18.70 5.76
C GLN A 187 -25.06 -17.23 6.02
N PRO A 188 -24.01 -16.93 6.78
CA PRO A 188 -23.66 -15.56 7.12
C PRO A 188 -23.21 -14.77 5.87
N MET A 189 -23.69 -13.55 5.70
CA MET A 189 -23.25 -12.64 4.64
C MET A 189 -21.88 -11.99 4.96
N GLU A 190 -21.55 -11.84 6.23
CA GLU A 190 -20.30 -11.24 6.71
C GLU A 190 -19.61 -12.12 7.78
N LEU A 191 -18.42 -11.71 8.20
CA LEU A 191 -17.64 -12.40 9.23
C LEU A 191 -18.40 -12.47 10.57
N LEU A 192 -19.20 -11.44 10.89
CA LEU A 192 -20.07 -11.34 12.04
C LEU A 192 -21.49 -11.09 11.55
N ASN A 193 -22.44 -11.95 12.02
CA ASN A 193 -23.82 -11.95 11.58
C ASN A 193 -24.79 -11.69 12.76
N GLY A 194 -25.90 -11.04 12.48
CA GLY A 194 -26.99 -10.83 13.42
C GLY A 194 -28.05 -11.94 13.43
N ASP A 195 -28.05 -12.81 12.42
CA ASP A 195 -29.00 -13.94 12.36
C ASP A 195 -28.69 -14.96 13.43
N ILE A 196 -29.69 -15.38 14.16
CA ILE A 196 -29.59 -16.42 15.20
C ILE A 196 -30.63 -17.53 15.00
N ILE A 197 -30.19 -18.75 15.27
CA ILE A 197 -31.06 -19.91 15.45
C ILE A 197 -30.65 -20.54 16.76
N LEU A 198 -31.55 -20.58 17.72
CA LEU A 198 -31.31 -21.16 19.05
C LEU A 198 -32.29 -22.30 19.31
N ALA A 199 -31.86 -23.27 20.08
CA ALA A 199 -32.74 -24.32 20.60
C ALA A 199 -32.36 -24.64 22.06
N ALA A 200 -33.32 -24.86 22.91
CA ALA A 200 -33.09 -25.24 24.27
C ALA A 200 -34.24 -26.15 24.80
N PRO A 201 -33.94 -27.23 25.58
CA PRO A 201 -34.94 -28.06 26.18
C PRO A 201 -35.51 -27.39 27.45
N ARG A 202 -36.82 -27.40 27.61
CA ARG A 202 -37.50 -27.06 28.87
C ARG A 202 -37.39 -28.20 29.88
N PRO A 203 -37.51 -27.91 31.18
CA PRO A 203 -37.57 -28.94 32.21
C PRO A 203 -38.66 -29.99 32.01
N THR A 204 -39.75 -29.59 31.25
CA THR A 204 -40.84 -30.49 30.88
C THR A 204 -40.51 -31.45 29.76
N GLY A 205 -39.34 -31.35 29.14
CA GLY A 205 -38.94 -32.18 27.97
C GLY A 205 -39.33 -31.59 26.61
N GLU A 206 -40.05 -30.49 26.55
CA GLU A 206 -40.39 -29.77 25.34
C GLU A 206 -39.15 -29.01 24.80
N GLN A 207 -39.02 -28.94 23.49
CA GLN A 207 -37.93 -28.24 22.83
C GLN A 207 -38.43 -26.84 22.36
N CYS A 208 -37.77 -25.80 22.82
CA CYS A 208 -38.03 -24.41 22.38
C CYS A 208 -37.03 -24.01 21.29
N PHE A 209 -37.53 -23.27 20.29
CA PHE A 209 -36.69 -22.72 19.21
C PHE A 209 -36.90 -21.21 19.13
N LEU A 210 -35.86 -20.49 18.82
CA LEU A 210 -35.87 -19.08 18.49
C LEU A 210 -35.11 -18.85 17.18
N VAL A 211 -35.77 -18.17 16.25
CA VAL A 211 -35.13 -17.68 15.01
C VAL A 211 -35.26 -16.16 15.04
N GLY A 212 -34.14 -15.47 14.95
CA GLY A 212 -34.06 -14.03 15.00
C GLY A 212 -33.14 -13.46 13.94
N ASP A 213 -33.48 -12.26 13.48
CA ASP A 213 -32.68 -11.46 12.56
C ASP A 213 -32.52 -10.06 13.18
N PHE A 214 -31.29 -9.73 13.54
CA PHE A 214 -30.95 -8.39 14.03
C PHE A 214 -30.69 -7.46 12.86
N THR A 215 -31.42 -6.35 12.82
CA THR A 215 -31.22 -5.30 11.81
C THR A 215 -29.80 -4.76 11.83
N GLY A 216 -29.15 -4.74 10.66
CA GLY A 216 -27.77 -4.35 10.48
C GLY A 216 -26.83 -5.56 10.36
N HIS A 217 -25.54 -5.28 10.31
CA HIS A 217 -24.48 -6.30 10.12
C HIS A 217 -23.25 -5.98 10.97
N GLY A 218 -22.36 -6.95 11.07
CA GLY A 218 -21.11 -6.80 11.80
C GLY A 218 -21.25 -6.89 13.32
N LEU A 219 -20.31 -6.27 14.04
CA LEU A 219 -20.18 -6.41 15.48
C LEU A 219 -21.40 -5.98 16.30
N PRO A 220 -22.10 -4.85 16.00
CA PRO A 220 -23.28 -4.46 16.78
C PRO A 220 -24.42 -5.49 16.73
N ALA A 221 -24.71 -6.02 15.54
CA ALA A 221 -25.75 -7.03 15.36
C ALA A 221 -25.40 -8.33 16.08
N ALA A 222 -24.14 -8.77 15.99
CA ALA A 222 -23.65 -9.95 16.66
C ALA A 222 -23.70 -9.84 18.19
N ILE A 223 -23.40 -8.66 18.78
CA ILE A 223 -23.55 -8.41 20.22
C ILE A 223 -25.02 -8.50 20.66
N GLY A 224 -25.95 -7.93 19.84
CA GLY A 224 -27.39 -8.05 20.08
C GLY A 224 -27.83 -9.51 20.11
N ALA A 225 -27.40 -10.29 19.13
CA ALA A 225 -27.67 -11.72 19.02
C ALA A 225 -27.19 -12.51 20.25
N MET A 226 -25.99 -12.20 20.77
CA MET A 226 -25.45 -12.80 22.00
C MET A 226 -26.32 -12.52 23.22
N THR A 227 -26.75 -11.26 23.37
CA THR A 227 -27.59 -10.87 24.50
C THR A 227 -28.89 -11.66 24.52
N VAL A 228 -29.54 -11.78 23.36
CA VAL A 228 -30.76 -12.60 23.20
C VAL A 228 -30.48 -14.07 23.46
N HIS A 229 -29.35 -14.62 22.98
CA HIS A 229 -28.93 -15.99 23.29
C HIS A 229 -28.91 -16.25 24.78
N GLY A 230 -28.19 -15.43 25.56
CA GLY A 230 -28.06 -15.60 27.02
C GLY A 230 -29.38 -15.53 27.76
N VAL A 231 -30.26 -14.59 27.38
CA VAL A 231 -31.60 -14.43 27.96
C VAL A 231 -32.48 -15.63 27.62
N PHE A 232 -32.56 -16.00 26.34
CA PHE A 232 -33.37 -17.11 25.84
C PHE A 232 -33.03 -18.43 26.56
N ILE A 233 -31.76 -18.83 26.56
CA ILE A 233 -31.31 -20.07 27.21
C ILE A 233 -31.62 -20.03 28.72
N SER A 234 -31.39 -18.90 29.40
CA SER A 234 -31.67 -18.77 30.83
C SER A 234 -33.17 -18.92 31.15
N MET A 235 -34.04 -18.29 30.37
CA MET A 235 -35.49 -18.34 30.59
C MET A 235 -36.08 -19.73 30.28
N VAL A 236 -35.66 -20.34 29.16
CA VAL A 236 -36.11 -21.69 28.79
C VAL A 236 -35.71 -22.72 29.87
N ASN A 237 -34.47 -22.69 30.33
CA ASN A 237 -33.96 -23.60 31.37
C ASN A 237 -34.66 -23.43 32.71
N LYS A 238 -35.17 -22.22 33.00
CA LYS A 238 -35.97 -21.95 34.23
C LYS A 238 -37.46 -22.31 34.08
N GLY A 239 -37.86 -22.75 32.86
CA GLY A 239 -39.22 -23.21 32.61
C GLY A 239 -40.27 -22.12 32.36
N PHE A 240 -39.81 -20.88 32.06
CA PHE A 240 -40.74 -19.78 31.68
C PHE A 240 -41.63 -20.15 30.52
N ALA A 241 -42.84 -19.65 30.50
CA ALA A 241 -43.79 -19.86 29.39
C ALA A 241 -43.33 -19.08 28.13
N LEU A 242 -43.70 -19.52 26.94
CA LEU A 242 -43.28 -18.87 25.68
C LEU A 242 -43.68 -17.41 25.58
N ASP A 243 -44.87 -17.07 26.08
CA ASP A 243 -45.36 -15.68 26.17
C ASP A 243 -44.57 -14.79 27.11
N GLU A 244 -43.98 -15.37 28.17
CA GLU A 244 -43.05 -14.66 29.08
C GLU A 244 -41.66 -14.48 28.48
N ILE A 245 -41.26 -15.34 27.56
CA ILE A 245 -39.97 -15.26 26.89
C ILE A 245 -39.96 -14.21 25.79
N VAL A 246 -41.09 -13.97 25.16
CA VAL A 246 -41.25 -13.07 23.99
C VAL A 246 -41.62 -11.64 24.39
N ASN A 247 -42.17 -11.42 25.59
CA ASN A 247 -42.54 -10.11 26.12
C ASN A 247 -41.47 -9.57 27.07
#